data_d6a3642220e7b32bd947f9f013e727dc
#
_entry.id   d6a3642220e7b32bd947f9f013e727dc
#
_cell.length_a   1.000
_cell.length_b   1.000
_cell.length_c   1.000
_cell.angle_alpha   90.00
_cell.angle_beta   90.00
_cell.angle_gamma   90.00
#
_symmetry.space_group_name_H-M   'P 1'
#
loop_
_entity.id
_entity.type
_entity.pdbx_description
1 polymer ?
#
loop_
_entity_poly.entity_id
_entity_poly.type
_entity_poly.pdbx_seq_one_letter_code
_entity_poly.pdbx_strand_id
1 'polypeptide(L)'
;VGSEMCIRDRYYKDTEWKNCTPATASDFSAIAYYFGKMLRDSLNVPVGLICNAVGGSPTEAWVDRASLEYQFPAILKDWTKNDFIQEWVRGRAALNIKKSANSQQRHPYEPCYLYESGIRPLEQYPIRGVIWYQGESNAHNWEAHEKLFKLLVNSWRKNWNDACLPFY
;
A
#
# COMPACT_ATOMS: atom_id res chain seq x y z
N VAL A 1 -8.84 22.26 -2.48
CA VAL A 1 -8.81 22.72 -1.09
C VAL A 1 -9.07 21.48 -0.23
N GLY A 2 -8.00 20.80 0.17
CA GLY A 2 -8.09 19.68 1.11
C GLY A 2 -8.44 20.22 2.50
N SER A 3 -9.45 19.66 3.16
CA SER A 3 -9.75 20.01 4.54
C SER A 3 -8.54 19.71 5.44
N GLU A 4 -8.30 20.52 6.47
CA GLU A 4 -7.21 20.32 7.45
C GLU A 4 -7.26 18.92 8.12
N MET A 5 -8.41 18.25 8.15
CA MET A 5 -8.56 16.87 8.61
C MET A 5 -7.76 15.88 7.79
N CYS A 6 -7.62 16.09 6.46
CA CYS A 6 -6.83 15.20 5.60
C CYS A 6 -5.33 15.29 5.85
N ILE A 7 -4.83 16.39 6.41
CA ILE A 7 -3.41 16.62 6.65
C ILE A 7 -2.93 15.90 7.91
N ARG A 8 -3.77 15.77 8.93
CA ARG A 8 -3.41 15.14 10.22
C ARG A 8 -3.34 13.62 10.18
N ASP A 9 -4.02 12.98 9.22
CA ASP A 9 -4.08 11.52 9.11
C ASP A 9 -3.15 10.95 8.04
N ARG A 10 -2.30 11.77 7.41
CA ARG A 10 -1.36 11.29 6.41
C ARG A 10 -0.20 10.52 7.06
N TYR A 11 -0.09 9.25 6.70
CA TYR A 11 1.08 8.45 7.02
C TYR A 11 2.31 8.89 6.21
N TYR A 12 2.10 9.22 4.93
CA TYR A 12 3.16 9.62 4.02
C TYR A 12 3.47 11.11 4.14
N LYS A 13 4.77 11.43 4.06
CA LYS A 13 5.25 12.81 3.98
C LYS A 13 5.11 13.32 2.55
N ASP A 14 4.89 14.61 2.40
CA ASP A 14 4.95 15.26 1.10
C ASP A 14 6.36 15.10 0.52
N THR A 15 6.43 14.77 -0.76
CA THR A 15 7.67 14.55 -1.49
C THR A 15 7.56 15.10 -2.90
N GLU A 16 8.69 15.26 -3.57
CA GLU A 16 8.81 15.75 -4.93
C GLU A 16 9.57 14.75 -5.81
N TRP A 17 9.45 14.91 -7.12
CA TRP A 17 10.25 14.14 -8.06
C TRP A 17 11.72 14.54 -7.95
N LYS A 18 12.59 13.54 -7.79
CA LYS A 18 14.04 13.70 -7.73
C LYS A 18 14.71 12.97 -8.88
N ASN A 19 15.72 13.60 -9.47
CA ASN A 19 16.57 12.92 -10.41
C ASN A 19 17.31 11.76 -9.72
N CYS A 20 17.44 10.65 -10.44
CA CYS A 20 18.21 9.50 -9.96
C CYS A 20 19.71 9.82 -10.00
N THR A 21 20.28 9.97 -8.83
CA THR A 21 21.73 10.14 -8.60
C THR A 21 22.19 9.09 -7.59
N PRO A 22 23.52 8.83 -7.44
CA PRO A 22 24.00 7.92 -6.40
C PRO A 22 23.47 8.26 -5.00
N ALA A 23 23.36 9.54 -4.67
CA ALA A 23 22.87 9.99 -3.37
C ALA A 23 21.36 9.75 -3.17
N THR A 24 20.53 9.98 -4.20
CA THR A 24 19.08 9.76 -4.11
C THR A 24 18.71 8.28 -4.25
N ALA A 25 19.51 7.49 -4.98
CA ALA A 25 19.27 6.08 -5.16
C ALA A 25 19.58 5.25 -3.91
N SER A 26 20.55 5.68 -3.08
CA SER A 26 20.94 4.97 -1.85
C SER A 26 19.79 4.88 -0.84
N ASP A 27 18.90 5.86 -0.82
CA ASP A 27 17.76 5.95 0.11
C ASP A 27 16.45 5.42 -0.51
N PHE A 28 16.52 4.91 -1.74
CA PHE A 28 15.34 4.42 -2.45
C PHE A 28 15.21 2.89 -2.38
N SER A 29 14.04 2.35 -2.74
CA SER A 29 13.83 0.90 -2.83
C SER A 29 14.79 0.28 -3.84
N ALA A 30 15.64 -0.65 -3.41
CA ALA A 30 16.57 -1.36 -4.29
C ALA A 30 15.84 -2.15 -5.38
N ILE A 31 14.73 -2.84 -5.03
CA ILE A 31 13.91 -3.60 -5.98
C ILE A 31 13.36 -2.68 -7.07
N ALA A 32 12.74 -1.57 -6.68
CA ALA A 32 12.21 -0.61 -7.62
C ALA A 32 13.31 0.04 -8.48
N TYR A 33 14.45 0.38 -7.87
CA TYR A 33 15.58 0.95 -8.58
C TYR A 33 16.11 0.02 -9.68
N TYR A 34 16.40 -1.25 -9.35
CA TYR A 34 16.94 -2.19 -10.34
C TYR A 34 15.92 -2.52 -11.44
N PHE A 35 14.63 -2.64 -11.09
CA PHE A 35 13.58 -2.81 -12.08
C PHE A 35 13.50 -1.61 -13.03
N GLY A 36 13.43 -0.40 -12.50
CA GLY A 36 13.38 0.81 -13.31
C GLY A 36 14.63 1.03 -14.16
N LYS A 37 15.80 0.71 -13.62
CA LYS A 37 17.07 0.75 -14.37
C LYS A 37 17.04 -0.21 -15.56
N MET A 38 16.61 -1.45 -15.36
CA MET A 38 16.51 -2.45 -16.42
C MET A 38 15.55 -1.99 -17.52
N LEU A 39 14.39 -1.45 -17.16
CA LEU A 39 13.44 -0.92 -18.13
C LEU A 39 14.02 0.26 -18.92
N ARG A 40 14.65 1.21 -18.24
CA ARG A 40 15.30 2.35 -18.90
C ARG A 40 16.38 1.90 -19.89
N ASP A 41 17.23 0.97 -19.46
CA ASP A 41 18.38 0.49 -20.29
C ASP A 41 17.88 -0.33 -21.49
N SER A 42 16.77 -1.06 -21.36
CA SER A 42 16.19 -1.88 -22.43
C SER A 42 15.35 -1.07 -23.41
N LEU A 43 14.58 -0.11 -22.94
CA LEU A 43 13.62 0.64 -23.76
C LEU A 43 14.12 2.01 -24.19
N ASN A 44 15.23 2.48 -23.59
CA ASN A 44 15.80 3.81 -23.81
C ASN A 44 14.78 4.96 -23.64
N VAL A 45 13.93 4.86 -22.60
CA VAL A 45 12.92 5.87 -22.25
C VAL A 45 13.09 6.30 -20.79
N PRO A 46 12.68 7.52 -20.43
CA PRO A 46 12.61 7.91 -19.03
C PRO A 46 11.65 7.01 -18.24
N VAL A 47 12.07 6.61 -17.03
CA VAL A 47 11.25 5.79 -16.12
C VAL A 47 11.10 6.52 -14.80
N GLY A 48 9.85 6.82 -14.42
CA GLY A 48 9.51 7.35 -13.10
C GLY A 48 9.12 6.23 -12.15
N LEU A 49 9.57 6.31 -10.90
CA LEU A 49 9.28 5.34 -9.85
C LEU A 49 8.64 6.02 -8.65
N ILE A 50 7.50 5.50 -8.18
CA ILE A 50 6.82 5.94 -6.96
C ILE A 50 6.92 4.79 -5.95
N CYS A 51 7.47 5.07 -4.77
CA CYS A 51 7.63 4.07 -3.71
C CYS A 51 6.72 4.41 -2.52
N ASN A 52 5.65 3.64 -2.36
CA ASN A 52 4.71 3.74 -1.23
C ASN A 52 4.84 2.57 -0.25
N ALA A 53 5.93 1.82 -0.29
CA ALA A 53 6.13 0.61 0.52
C ALA A 53 6.14 0.90 2.02
N VAL A 54 5.45 0.05 2.78
CA VAL A 54 5.44 0.06 4.25
C VAL A 54 5.74 -1.33 4.78
N GLY A 55 6.89 -1.49 5.43
CA GLY A 55 7.34 -2.78 5.92
C GLY A 55 6.38 -3.42 6.92
N GLY A 56 6.08 -4.70 6.72
CA GLY A 56 5.19 -5.49 7.58
C GLY A 56 3.70 -5.20 7.40
N SER A 57 3.31 -4.36 6.46
CA SER A 57 1.89 -4.10 6.19
C SER A 57 1.21 -5.31 5.54
N PRO A 58 0.00 -5.69 5.99
CA PRO A 58 -0.75 -6.76 5.37
C PRO A 58 -1.46 -6.29 4.10
N THR A 59 -1.84 -7.21 3.23
CA THR A 59 -2.47 -6.93 1.93
C THR A 59 -3.76 -6.13 2.05
N GLU A 60 -4.59 -6.41 3.05
CA GLU A 60 -5.86 -5.71 3.30
C GLU A 60 -5.70 -4.21 3.57
N ALA A 61 -4.53 -3.76 4.02
CA ALA A 61 -4.24 -2.34 4.19
C ALA A 61 -4.19 -1.57 2.85
N TRP A 62 -3.98 -2.27 1.74
CA TRP A 62 -3.78 -1.73 0.40
C TRP A 62 -4.99 -1.89 -0.53
N VAL A 63 -6.11 -2.42 -0.05
CA VAL A 63 -7.36 -2.58 -0.80
C VAL A 63 -8.29 -1.41 -0.53
N ASP A 64 -9.00 -0.92 -1.56
CA ASP A 64 -10.03 0.10 -1.35
C ASP A 64 -11.16 -0.43 -0.46
N ARG A 65 -11.75 0.49 0.32
CA ARG A 65 -12.75 0.15 1.32
C ARG A 65 -13.99 -0.51 0.72
N ALA A 66 -14.52 -0.01 -0.39
CA ALA A 66 -15.74 -0.53 -0.98
C ALA A 66 -15.55 -1.97 -1.48
N SER A 67 -14.39 -2.28 -2.06
CA SER A 67 -14.06 -3.64 -2.48
C SER A 67 -13.90 -4.59 -1.30
N LEU A 68 -13.26 -4.12 -0.22
CA LEU A 68 -13.06 -4.95 0.97
C LEU A 68 -14.38 -5.18 1.72
N GLU A 69 -15.23 -4.16 1.86
CA GLU A 69 -16.57 -4.27 2.45
C GLU A 69 -17.46 -5.25 1.70
N TYR A 70 -17.34 -5.28 0.38
CA TYR A 70 -18.15 -6.17 -0.45
C TYR A 70 -17.73 -7.65 -0.32
N GLN A 71 -16.43 -7.95 -0.34
CA GLN A 71 -15.94 -9.34 -0.37
C GLN A 71 -15.49 -9.89 0.99
N PHE A 72 -14.96 -9.03 1.86
CA PHE A 72 -14.39 -9.43 3.15
C PHE A 72 -14.82 -8.50 4.30
N PRO A 73 -16.15 -8.27 4.50
CA PRO A 73 -16.61 -7.31 5.51
C PRO A 73 -16.15 -7.65 6.93
N ALA A 74 -15.93 -8.93 7.20
CA ALA A 74 -15.47 -9.40 8.51
C ALA A 74 -14.08 -8.87 8.89
N ILE A 75 -13.21 -8.59 7.91
CA ILE A 75 -11.84 -8.06 8.18
C ILE A 75 -11.88 -6.68 8.81
N LEU A 76 -12.88 -5.88 8.47
CA LEU A 76 -13.00 -4.49 8.93
C LEU A 76 -13.47 -4.38 10.38
N LYS A 77 -14.16 -5.43 10.88
CA LYS A 77 -14.73 -5.39 12.23
C LYS A 77 -13.68 -5.75 13.27
N ASP A 78 -13.48 -4.85 14.25
CA ASP A 78 -12.55 -5.07 15.38
C ASP A 78 -11.18 -5.62 14.94
N TRP A 79 -10.62 -5.08 13.87
CA TRP A 79 -9.48 -5.63 13.15
C TRP A 79 -8.27 -5.95 14.04
N THR A 80 -8.05 -5.22 15.13
CA THR A 80 -6.97 -5.49 16.10
C THR A 80 -7.20 -6.75 16.94
N LYS A 81 -8.41 -7.30 16.89
CA LYS A 81 -8.80 -8.55 17.59
C LYS A 81 -9.21 -9.66 16.62
N ASN A 82 -9.19 -9.39 15.34
CA ASN A 82 -9.69 -10.29 14.30
C ASN A 82 -8.61 -11.30 13.90
N ASP A 83 -8.88 -12.60 14.05
CA ASP A 83 -7.94 -13.68 13.75
C ASP A 83 -7.65 -13.88 12.27
N PHE A 84 -8.39 -13.22 11.39
CA PHE A 84 -8.05 -13.13 9.96
C PHE A 84 -6.71 -12.41 9.75
N ILE A 85 -6.39 -11.45 10.61
CA ILE A 85 -5.14 -10.70 10.59
C ILE A 85 -4.14 -11.36 11.52
N GLN A 86 -2.92 -11.55 11.04
CA GLN A 86 -1.87 -12.24 11.77
C GLN A 86 -1.62 -11.63 13.16
N GLU A 87 -1.41 -12.48 14.17
CA GLU A 87 -1.31 -12.06 15.57
C GLU A 87 -0.23 -10.98 15.80
N TRP A 88 0.97 -11.15 15.24
CA TRP A 88 2.03 -10.17 15.44
C TRP A 88 1.70 -8.80 14.80
N VAL A 89 0.95 -8.78 13.68
CA VAL A 89 0.46 -7.56 13.02
C VAL A 89 -0.49 -6.81 13.94
N ARG A 90 -1.47 -7.54 14.49
CA ARG A 90 -2.46 -7.02 15.43
C ARG A 90 -1.80 -6.50 16.71
N GLY A 91 -0.92 -7.33 17.29
CA GLY A 91 -0.23 -7.01 18.53
C GLY A 91 0.66 -5.78 18.40
N ARG A 92 1.43 -5.68 17.32
CA ARG A 92 2.28 -4.50 17.05
C ARG A 92 1.44 -3.24 16.87
N ALA A 93 0.37 -3.32 16.11
CA ALA A 93 -0.54 -2.19 15.91
C ALA A 93 -1.19 -1.74 17.22
N ALA A 94 -1.71 -2.68 18.02
CA ALA A 94 -2.34 -2.38 19.30
C ALA A 94 -1.36 -1.69 20.28
N LEU A 95 -0.10 -2.16 20.32
CA LEU A 95 0.95 -1.52 21.16
C LEU A 95 1.27 -0.11 20.70
N ASN A 96 1.34 0.13 19.40
CA ASN A 96 1.65 1.45 18.84
C ASN A 96 0.50 2.43 19.06
N ILE A 97 -0.75 2.01 18.82
CA ILE A 97 -1.94 2.81 19.06
C ILE A 97 -2.05 3.17 20.56
N LYS A 98 -1.81 2.21 21.46
CA LYS A 98 -1.86 2.46 22.91
C LYS A 98 -0.85 3.51 23.37
N LYS A 99 0.30 3.61 22.69
CA LYS A 99 1.34 4.60 23.00
C LYS A 99 1.07 5.98 22.39
N SER A 100 0.11 6.09 21.48
CA SER A 100 -0.23 7.36 20.85
C SER A 100 -0.97 8.27 21.80
N ALA A 101 -0.63 9.56 21.81
CA ALA A 101 -1.39 10.59 22.51
C ALA A 101 -2.76 10.88 21.84
N ASN A 102 -2.95 10.45 20.59
CA ASN A 102 -4.19 10.59 19.85
C ASN A 102 -5.01 9.30 19.93
N SER A 103 -6.16 9.37 20.61
CA SER A 103 -7.07 8.23 20.77
C SER A 103 -7.69 7.72 19.45
N GLN A 104 -7.65 8.54 18.40
CA GLN A 104 -8.14 8.19 17.05
C GLN A 104 -7.01 7.89 16.07
N GLN A 105 -5.81 7.64 16.58
CA GLN A 105 -4.66 7.32 15.74
C GLN A 105 -4.91 6.03 14.96
N ARG A 106 -4.90 6.14 13.63
CA ARG A 106 -4.91 5.00 12.73
C ARG A 106 -3.51 4.40 12.59
N HIS A 107 -3.44 3.13 12.26
CA HIS A 107 -2.17 2.43 12.08
C HIS A 107 -1.98 2.00 10.63
N PRO A 108 -0.74 2.01 10.07
CA PRO A 108 -0.49 1.57 8.68
C PRO A 108 -0.96 0.15 8.37
N TYR A 109 -1.11 -0.69 9.40
CA TYR A 109 -1.61 -2.07 9.25
C TYR A 109 -3.13 -2.19 9.29
N GLU A 110 -3.84 -1.09 9.55
CA GLU A 110 -5.30 -1.07 9.52
C GLU A 110 -5.82 -1.34 8.10
N PRO A 111 -6.82 -2.21 7.92
CA PRO A 111 -7.43 -2.45 6.63
C PRO A 111 -7.82 -1.14 5.91
N CYS A 112 -7.55 -1.05 4.63
CA CYS A 112 -7.78 0.09 3.73
C CYS A 112 -6.91 1.34 4.00
N TYR A 113 -6.22 1.45 5.12
CA TYR A 113 -5.58 2.72 5.50
C TYR A 113 -4.46 3.15 4.54
N LEU A 114 -3.60 2.24 4.12
CA LEU A 114 -2.52 2.57 3.18
C LEU A 114 -3.06 2.85 1.77
N TYR A 115 -4.17 2.21 1.40
CA TYR A 115 -4.87 2.58 0.18
C TYR A 115 -5.40 4.03 0.27
N GLU A 116 -6.12 4.35 1.34
CA GLU A 116 -6.73 5.67 1.54
C GLU A 116 -5.69 6.80 1.63
N SER A 117 -4.55 6.55 2.30
CA SER A 117 -3.52 7.56 2.55
C SER A 117 -2.47 7.69 1.45
N GLY A 118 -2.13 6.60 0.75
CA GLY A 118 -1.02 6.57 -0.19
C GLY A 118 -1.39 6.23 -1.64
N ILE A 119 -2.44 5.44 -1.85
CA ILE A 119 -2.80 4.97 -3.19
C ILE A 119 -3.91 5.82 -3.80
N ARG A 120 -4.97 6.10 -3.07
CA ARG A 120 -6.09 6.93 -3.55
C ARG A 120 -5.65 8.29 -4.13
N PRO A 121 -4.70 9.02 -3.55
CA PRO A 121 -4.22 10.28 -4.15
C PRO A 121 -3.57 10.11 -5.52
N LEU A 122 -3.16 8.89 -5.88
CA LEU A 122 -2.51 8.56 -7.16
C LEU A 122 -3.46 8.04 -8.23
N GLU A 123 -4.74 7.78 -7.93
CA GLU A 123 -5.70 7.18 -8.88
C GLU A 123 -5.83 7.96 -10.20
N GLN A 124 -5.64 9.28 -10.16
CA GLN A 124 -5.66 10.13 -11.36
C GLN A 124 -4.29 10.26 -12.04
N TYR A 125 -3.24 9.68 -11.44
CA TYR A 125 -1.91 9.73 -12.03
C TYR A 125 -1.70 8.53 -12.97
N PRO A 126 -1.32 8.76 -14.24
CA PRO A 126 -1.13 7.66 -15.18
C PRO A 126 0.10 6.82 -14.81
N ILE A 127 -0.10 5.56 -14.47
CA ILE A 127 0.96 4.59 -14.22
C ILE A 127 0.99 3.51 -15.31
N ARG A 128 2.13 2.87 -15.50
CA ARG A 128 2.33 1.80 -16.50
C ARG A 128 2.34 0.41 -15.90
N GLY A 129 2.38 0.31 -14.58
CA GLY A 129 2.36 -0.96 -13.88
C GLY A 129 2.68 -0.79 -12.41
N VAL A 130 2.54 -1.88 -11.68
CA VAL A 130 2.78 -1.98 -10.24
C VAL A 130 3.84 -3.04 -10.01
N ILE A 131 4.84 -2.70 -9.19
CA ILE A 131 5.81 -3.67 -8.67
C ILE A 131 5.34 -4.04 -7.27
N TRP A 132 4.93 -5.29 -7.08
CA TRP A 132 4.38 -5.77 -5.81
C TRP A 132 5.32 -6.76 -5.14
N TYR A 133 5.78 -6.40 -3.95
CA TYR A 133 6.61 -7.27 -3.12
C TYR A 133 6.07 -7.28 -1.69
N GLN A 134 5.18 -8.23 -1.39
CA GLN A 134 4.51 -8.37 -0.11
C GLN A 134 3.89 -9.77 0.00
N GLY A 135 3.66 -10.30 1.21
CA GLY A 135 2.98 -11.58 1.44
C GLY A 135 3.25 -12.16 2.82
N GLU A 136 4.38 -11.82 3.44
CA GLU A 136 4.83 -12.41 4.70
C GLU A 136 3.81 -12.19 5.84
N SER A 137 3.19 -11.02 5.88
CA SER A 137 2.18 -10.68 6.89
C SER A 137 0.84 -11.40 6.71
N ASN A 138 0.65 -12.09 5.58
CA ASN A 138 -0.55 -12.87 5.27
C ASN A 138 -0.26 -14.38 5.15
N ALA A 139 1.00 -14.81 5.35
CA ALA A 139 1.44 -16.20 5.12
C ALA A 139 0.75 -17.23 6.04
N HIS A 140 0.21 -16.82 7.19
CA HIS A 140 -0.52 -17.69 8.12
C HIS A 140 -1.86 -18.20 7.54
N ASN A 141 -2.40 -17.52 6.52
CA ASN A 141 -3.65 -17.89 5.84
C ASN A 141 -3.49 -17.65 4.32
N TRP A 142 -2.71 -18.50 3.67
CA TRP A 142 -2.36 -18.36 2.26
C TRP A 142 -3.56 -18.46 1.31
N GLU A 143 -4.57 -19.28 1.63
CA GLU A 143 -5.79 -19.43 0.82
C GLU A 143 -6.63 -18.13 0.81
N ALA A 144 -6.75 -17.50 1.96
CA ALA A 144 -7.41 -16.22 2.07
C ALA A 144 -6.56 -15.11 1.41
N HIS A 145 -5.23 -15.19 1.55
CA HIS A 145 -4.31 -14.24 0.91
C HIS A 145 -4.41 -14.28 -0.62
N GLU A 146 -4.52 -15.45 -1.22
CA GLU A 146 -4.71 -15.58 -2.68
C GLU A 146 -5.96 -14.82 -3.14
N LYS A 147 -7.08 -14.98 -2.45
CA LYS A 147 -8.34 -14.29 -2.76
C LYS A 147 -8.22 -12.77 -2.54
N LEU A 148 -7.56 -12.39 -1.46
CA LEU A 148 -7.35 -11.00 -1.09
C LEU A 148 -6.42 -10.27 -2.07
N PHE A 149 -5.37 -10.95 -2.54
CA PHE A 149 -4.48 -10.38 -3.56
C PHE A 149 -5.20 -10.22 -4.91
N LYS A 150 -6.01 -11.18 -5.32
CA LYS A 150 -6.88 -11.03 -6.52
C LYS A 150 -7.82 -9.83 -6.37
N LEU A 151 -8.39 -9.63 -5.17
CA LEU A 151 -9.23 -8.47 -4.89
C LEU A 151 -8.43 -7.17 -4.99
N LEU A 152 -7.23 -7.11 -4.44
CA LEU A 152 -6.34 -5.95 -4.53
C LEU A 152 -6.08 -5.57 -5.98
N VAL A 153 -5.66 -6.52 -6.80
CA VAL A 153 -5.38 -6.28 -8.23
C VAL A 153 -6.62 -5.74 -8.95
N ASN A 154 -7.78 -6.37 -8.72
CA ASN A 154 -9.03 -5.95 -9.34
C ASN A 154 -9.48 -4.56 -8.86
N SER A 155 -9.30 -4.26 -7.58
CA SER A 155 -9.58 -2.96 -6.97
C SER A 155 -8.77 -1.86 -7.65
N TRP A 156 -7.45 -2.06 -7.78
CA TRP A 156 -6.59 -1.06 -8.41
C TRP A 156 -6.89 -0.90 -9.89
N ARG A 157 -7.06 -2.00 -10.65
CA ARG A 157 -7.47 -1.96 -12.06
C ARG A 157 -8.76 -1.17 -12.28
N LYS A 158 -9.74 -1.39 -11.42
CA LYS A 158 -11.00 -0.64 -11.44
C LYS A 158 -10.79 0.85 -11.19
N ASN A 159 -10.00 1.20 -10.18
CA ASN A 159 -9.81 2.59 -9.76
C ASN A 159 -8.92 3.39 -10.72
N TRP A 160 -8.01 2.72 -11.44
CA TRP A 160 -7.26 3.32 -12.56
C TRP A 160 -8.01 3.26 -13.91
N ASN A 161 -9.19 2.63 -13.93
CA ASN A 161 -9.93 2.36 -15.17
C ASN A 161 -9.06 1.67 -16.24
N ASP A 162 -8.18 0.78 -15.82
CA ASP A 162 -7.29 -0.02 -16.67
C ASP A 162 -7.35 -1.50 -16.27
N ALA A 163 -8.18 -2.27 -16.98
CA ALA A 163 -8.37 -3.70 -16.74
C ALA A 163 -7.09 -4.53 -16.98
N CYS A 164 -6.13 -3.99 -17.72
CA CYS A 164 -4.88 -4.64 -18.08
C CYS A 164 -3.67 -4.12 -17.27
N LEU A 165 -3.86 -3.22 -16.29
CA LEU A 165 -2.77 -2.71 -15.46
C LEU A 165 -1.92 -3.87 -14.95
N PRO A 166 -0.63 -3.97 -15.36
CA PRO A 166 0.20 -5.10 -14.99
C PRO A 166 0.69 -4.99 -13.54
N PHE A 167 0.75 -6.15 -12.88
CA PHE A 167 1.37 -6.35 -11.57
C PHE A 167 2.52 -7.35 -11.73
N TYR A 168 3.70 -7.00 -11.24
CA TYR A 168 4.94 -7.77 -11.32
C TYR A 168 5.41 -8.19 -9.93
#